data_4f231e16df46e1691c81cc4762e70e11
#
_entry.id   4f231e16df46e1691c81cc4762e70e11
#
_cell.length_a   1.000
_cell.length_b   1.000
_cell.length_c   1.000
_cell.angle_alpha   90.00
_cell.angle_beta   90.00
_cell.angle_gamma   90.00
#
_symmetry.space_group_name_H-M   'P 1'
#
loop_
_entity.id
_entity.type
_entity.pdbx_description
1 polymer ?
#
loop_
_entity_poly.entity_id
_entity_poly.type
_entity_poly.pdbx_seq_one_letter_code
_entity_poly.pdbx_strand_id
1 'polypeptide(L)'
;CNGGKISKKDSFDKACEALLKVSIRDPERVMESYPFQLSGGMAQRVVITMAMINNPDLLLADEPSTALDVTVQNQALDLMDDLTKVTNTAVLLITHNMGVVRRFAEKVYVIYRGVIVEEGTKSQVFKNPGHPYTEALLQSIPKLNGTSIPIHNDNAPNYAEIPKFTHPK
;
A
#
# COMPACT_ATOMS: atom_id res chain seq x y z
N CYS A 1 -25.73 6.29 -4.39
CA CYS A 1 -25.66 5.18 -5.36
C CYS A 1 -26.95 5.20 -6.16
N ASN A 2 -26.93 5.74 -7.38
CA ASN A 2 -28.07 5.66 -8.31
C ASN A 2 -28.15 4.23 -8.85
N GLY A 3 -29.09 3.44 -8.34
CA GLY A 3 -29.34 2.06 -8.72
C GLY A 3 -29.99 1.87 -10.10
N GLY A 4 -29.50 2.53 -11.12
CA GLY A 4 -29.84 2.22 -12.51
C GLY A 4 -29.25 0.85 -12.87
N LYS A 5 -30.06 -0.08 -13.35
CA LYS A 5 -29.57 -1.36 -13.91
C LYS A 5 -28.70 -1.06 -15.13
N ILE A 6 -27.39 -1.12 -14.96
CA ILE A 6 -26.43 -1.07 -16.07
C ILE A 6 -26.58 -2.36 -16.87
N SER A 7 -26.62 -2.28 -18.22
CA SER A 7 -26.68 -3.47 -19.05
C SER A 7 -25.39 -4.31 -18.88
N LYS A 8 -25.49 -5.62 -19.13
CA LYS A 8 -24.32 -6.51 -19.06
C LYS A 8 -23.22 -6.06 -20.05
N LYS A 9 -23.63 -5.56 -21.21
CA LYS A 9 -22.72 -5.04 -22.23
C LYS A 9 -22.01 -3.78 -21.74
N ASP A 10 -22.75 -2.80 -21.22
CA ASP A 10 -22.15 -1.54 -20.73
C ASP A 10 -21.20 -1.78 -19.57
N SER A 11 -21.51 -2.78 -18.72
CA SER A 11 -20.61 -3.17 -17.61
C SER A 11 -19.31 -3.79 -18.13
N PHE A 12 -19.39 -4.62 -19.17
CA PHE A 12 -18.23 -5.23 -19.80
C PHE A 12 -17.37 -4.16 -20.50
N ASP A 13 -17.98 -3.28 -21.26
CA ASP A 13 -17.27 -2.19 -21.96
C ASP A 13 -16.57 -1.27 -20.96
N LYS A 14 -17.24 -0.89 -19.86
CA LYS A 14 -16.66 -0.10 -18.77
C LYS A 14 -15.46 -0.80 -18.11
N ALA A 15 -15.55 -2.12 -17.89
CA ALA A 15 -14.45 -2.89 -17.34
C ALA A 15 -13.24 -2.94 -18.29
N CYS A 16 -13.48 -3.15 -19.59
CA CYS A 16 -12.43 -3.12 -20.61
C CYS A 16 -11.73 -1.76 -20.68
N GLU A 17 -12.49 -0.67 -20.67
CA GLU A 17 -11.92 0.69 -20.62
C GLU A 17 -11.06 0.92 -19.37
N ALA A 18 -11.50 0.44 -18.20
CA ALA A 18 -10.75 0.56 -16.97
C ALA A 18 -9.44 -0.26 -17.00
N LEU A 19 -9.47 -1.45 -17.59
CA LEU A 19 -8.28 -2.30 -17.78
C LEU A 19 -7.26 -1.68 -18.76
N LEU A 20 -7.74 -1.00 -19.81
CA LEU A 20 -6.86 -0.25 -20.71
C LEU A 20 -6.09 0.86 -19.99
N LYS A 21 -6.74 1.59 -19.05
CA LYS A 21 -6.12 2.64 -18.25
C LYS A 21 -4.95 2.14 -17.39
N VAL A 22 -4.98 0.88 -16.99
CA VAL A 22 -3.89 0.23 -16.24
C VAL A 22 -2.91 -0.52 -17.15
N SER A 23 -2.87 -0.19 -18.43
CA SER A 23 -1.94 -0.75 -19.44
C SER A 23 -2.12 -2.26 -19.67
N ILE A 24 -3.33 -2.78 -19.53
CA ILE A 24 -3.69 -4.12 -20.01
C ILE A 24 -4.09 -3.99 -21.47
N ARG A 25 -3.26 -4.54 -22.37
CA ARG A 25 -3.40 -4.35 -23.82
C ARG A 25 -4.57 -5.13 -24.44
N ASP A 26 -4.92 -6.26 -23.84
CA ASP A 26 -5.98 -7.16 -24.31
C ASP A 26 -7.00 -7.38 -23.18
N PRO A 27 -7.86 -6.38 -22.91
CA PRO A 27 -8.79 -6.44 -21.79
C PRO A 27 -9.87 -7.49 -21.97
N GLU A 28 -10.35 -7.74 -23.20
CA GLU A 28 -11.38 -8.73 -23.49
C GLU A 28 -10.90 -10.13 -23.12
N ARG A 29 -9.71 -10.50 -23.55
CA ARG A 29 -9.07 -11.75 -23.17
C ARG A 29 -8.91 -11.87 -21.64
N VAL A 30 -8.51 -10.80 -20.97
CA VAL A 30 -8.35 -10.80 -19.51
C VAL A 30 -9.69 -10.98 -18.81
N MET A 31 -10.75 -10.37 -19.31
CA MET A 31 -12.12 -10.54 -18.78
C MET A 31 -12.64 -11.98 -18.91
N GLU A 32 -12.14 -12.75 -19.87
CA GLU A 32 -12.48 -14.16 -20.09
C GLU A 32 -11.50 -15.13 -19.40
N SER A 33 -10.39 -14.61 -18.84
CA SER A 33 -9.36 -15.43 -18.22
C SER A 33 -9.66 -15.71 -16.75
N TYR A 34 -9.22 -16.87 -16.27
CA TYR A 34 -9.16 -17.15 -14.84
C TYR A 34 -7.92 -16.53 -14.18
N PRO A 35 -7.96 -16.19 -12.89
CA PRO A 35 -6.83 -15.56 -12.19
C PRO A 35 -5.50 -16.31 -12.33
N PHE A 36 -5.51 -17.63 -12.31
CA PHE A 36 -4.30 -18.47 -12.44
C PHE A 36 -3.69 -18.45 -13.86
N GLN A 37 -4.39 -17.91 -14.85
CA GLN A 37 -3.89 -17.74 -16.22
C GLN A 37 -3.19 -16.39 -16.42
N LEU A 38 -3.27 -15.50 -15.43
CA LEU A 38 -2.67 -14.17 -15.47
C LEU A 38 -1.29 -14.20 -14.81
N SER A 39 -0.36 -13.39 -15.31
CA SER A 39 0.88 -13.13 -14.59
C SER A 39 0.59 -12.37 -13.29
N GLY A 40 1.47 -12.45 -12.28
CA GLY A 40 1.30 -11.74 -11.01
C GLY A 40 1.05 -10.24 -11.19
N GLY A 41 1.81 -9.60 -12.09
CA GLY A 41 1.63 -8.18 -12.40
C GLY A 41 0.30 -7.87 -13.11
N MET A 42 -0.19 -8.77 -13.98
CA MET A 42 -1.52 -8.61 -14.59
C MET A 42 -2.63 -8.77 -13.55
N ALA A 43 -2.55 -9.81 -12.71
CA ALA A 43 -3.51 -10.03 -11.64
C ALA A 43 -3.58 -8.82 -10.69
N GLN A 44 -2.43 -8.25 -10.32
CA GLN A 44 -2.37 -7.06 -9.47
C GLN A 44 -3.02 -5.84 -10.12
N ARG A 45 -2.78 -5.60 -11.42
CA ARG A 45 -3.44 -4.50 -12.17
C ARG A 45 -4.96 -4.69 -12.24
N VAL A 46 -5.43 -5.92 -12.41
CA VAL A 46 -6.87 -6.26 -12.37
C VAL A 46 -7.45 -5.94 -10.98
N VAL A 47 -6.79 -6.34 -9.89
CA VAL A 47 -7.24 -6.07 -8.52
C VAL A 47 -7.31 -4.55 -8.26
N ILE A 48 -6.28 -3.80 -8.65
CA ILE A 48 -6.29 -2.33 -8.51
C ILE A 48 -7.45 -1.72 -9.33
N THR A 49 -7.66 -2.19 -10.55
CA THR A 49 -8.77 -1.74 -11.39
C THR A 49 -10.12 -2.01 -10.74
N MET A 50 -10.33 -3.20 -10.19
CA MET A 50 -11.56 -3.56 -9.48
C MET A 50 -11.82 -2.65 -8.28
N ALA A 51 -10.78 -2.31 -7.52
CA ALA A 51 -10.90 -1.42 -6.38
C ALA A 51 -11.23 0.03 -6.79
N MET A 52 -10.72 0.49 -7.94
CA MET A 52 -10.80 1.89 -8.38
C MET A 52 -11.94 2.19 -9.37
N ILE A 53 -12.57 1.17 -10.00
CA ILE A 53 -13.53 1.36 -11.11
C ILE A 53 -14.75 2.20 -10.76
N ASN A 54 -15.11 2.26 -9.49
CA ASN A 54 -16.23 3.06 -8.98
C ASN A 54 -15.80 4.40 -8.37
N ASN A 55 -14.55 4.83 -8.56
CA ASN A 55 -13.97 6.05 -8.01
C ASN A 55 -14.29 6.19 -6.50
N PRO A 56 -13.75 5.31 -5.64
CA PRO A 56 -14.02 5.36 -4.21
C PRO A 56 -13.41 6.61 -3.58
N ASP A 57 -14.01 7.09 -2.48
CA ASP A 57 -13.44 8.18 -1.69
C ASP A 57 -12.22 7.72 -0.88
N LEU A 58 -12.17 6.42 -0.53
CA LEU A 58 -11.10 5.80 0.26
C LEU A 58 -10.73 4.43 -0.30
N LEU A 59 -9.44 4.22 -0.53
CA LEU A 59 -8.84 2.92 -0.87
C LEU A 59 -8.11 2.37 0.35
N LEU A 60 -8.48 1.15 0.76
CA LEU A 60 -7.76 0.39 1.78
C LEU A 60 -6.83 -0.60 1.08
N ALA A 61 -5.53 -0.45 1.28
CA ALA A 61 -4.51 -1.29 0.67
C ALA A 61 -3.70 -2.00 1.78
N ASP A 62 -3.99 -3.28 1.99
CA ASP A 62 -3.30 -4.12 2.96
C ASP A 62 -2.27 -4.99 2.24
N GLU A 63 -0.99 -4.73 2.52
CA GLU A 63 0.15 -5.41 1.89
C GLU A 63 0.02 -5.55 0.36
N PRO A 64 -0.27 -4.48 -0.39
CA PRO A 64 -0.68 -4.56 -1.80
C PRO A 64 0.40 -5.09 -2.74
N SER A 65 1.60 -5.28 -2.24
CA SER A 65 2.77 -5.70 -3.01
C SER A 65 3.39 -7.02 -2.54
N THR A 66 2.75 -7.70 -1.61
CA THR A 66 3.23 -9.00 -1.11
C THR A 66 3.20 -10.05 -2.23
N ALA A 67 4.21 -10.91 -2.28
CA ALA A 67 4.41 -11.97 -3.28
C ALA A 67 4.73 -11.51 -4.71
N LEU A 68 5.07 -10.24 -4.92
CA LEU A 68 5.58 -9.72 -6.20
C LEU A 68 7.10 -9.50 -6.14
N ASP A 69 7.76 -9.62 -7.29
CA ASP A 69 9.14 -9.15 -7.39
C ASP A 69 9.20 -7.61 -7.25
N VAL A 70 10.37 -7.09 -6.84
CA VAL A 70 10.56 -5.67 -6.51
C VAL A 70 10.16 -4.73 -7.66
N THR A 71 10.39 -5.15 -8.89
CA THR A 71 10.09 -4.33 -10.08
C THR A 71 8.58 -4.23 -10.28
N VAL A 72 7.88 -5.36 -10.25
CA VAL A 72 6.42 -5.42 -10.40
C VAL A 72 5.72 -4.75 -9.22
N GLN A 73 6.25 -4.92 -8.00
CA GLN A 73 5.79 -4.21 -6.82
C GLN A 73 5.81 -2.69 -7.00
N ASN A 74 6.94 -2.13 -7.44
CA ASN A 74 7.06 -0.69 -7.67
C ASN A 74 6.09 -0.20 -8.74
N GLN A 75 5.95 -0.94 -9.85
CA GLN A 75 5.00 -0.59 -10.91
C GLN A 75 3.54 -0.59 -10.44
N ALA A 76 3.16 -1.54 -9.58
CA ALA A 76 1.81 -1.61 -9.02
C ALA A 76 1.53 -0.43 -8.07
N LEU A 77 2.50 -0.09 -7.23
CA LEU A 77 2.38 1.06 -6.32
C LEU A 77 2.34 2.39 -7.07
N ASP A 78 3.16 2.56 -8.12
CA ASP A 78 3.12 3.76 -8.97
C ASP A 78 1.77 3.91 -9.66
N LEU A 79 1.25 2.82 -10.23
CA LEU A 79 -0.06 2.79 -10.85
C LEU A 79 -1.17 3.17 -9.86
N MET A 80 -1.12 2.65 -8.64
CA MET A 80 -2.09 2.97 -7.58
C MET A 80 -2.00 4.47 -7.21
N ASP A 81 -0.80 5.01 -7.05
CA ASP A 81 -0.56 6.43 -6.75
C ASP A 81 -1.09 7.34 -7.86
N ASP A 82 -0.82 7.01 -9.12
CA ASP A 82 -1.31 7.78 -10.27
C ASP A 82 -2.85 7.78 -10.35
N LEU A 83 -3.46 6.61 -10.19
CA LEU A 83 -4.93 6.51 -10.24
C LEU A 83 -5.60 7.26 -9.10
N THR A 84 -5.08 7.15 -7.87
CA THR A 84 -5.66 7.81 -6.70
C THR A 84 -5.53 9.32 -6.76
N LYS A 85 -4.45 9.85 -7.33
CA LYS A 85 -4.28 11.29 -7.59
C LYS A 85 -5.28 11.82 -8.60
N VAL A 86 -5.51 11.09 -9.70
CA VAL A 86 -6.46 11.49 -10.73
C VAL A 86 -7.90 11.49 -10.21
N THR A 87 -8.25 10.53 -9.35
CA THR A 87 -9.60 10.41 -8.77
C THR A 87 -9.78 11.15 -7.45
N ASN A 88 -8.71 11.76 -6.90
CA ASN A 88 -8.69 12.37 -5.56
C ASN A 88 -9.13 11.40 -4.46
N THR A 89 -8.74 10.12 -4.59
CA THR A 89 -9.05 9.05 -3.65
C THR A 89 -8.05 9.07 -2.49
N ALA A 90 -8.50 9.09 -1.26
CA ALA A 90 -7.64 8.91 -0.10
C ALA A 90 -7.15 7.45 -0.02
N VAL A 91 -5.90 7.23 0.44
CA VAL A 91 -5.34 5.88 0.58
C VAL A 91 -4.94 5.61 2.03
N LEU A 92 -5.45 4.53 2.59
CA LEU A 92 -4.92 3.94 3.82
C LEU A 92 -4.10 2.71 3.45
N LEU A 93 -2.77 2.87 3.49
CA LEU A 93 -1.80 1.83 3.16
C LEU A 93 -1.30 1.15 4.44
N ILE A 94 -1.47 -0.16 4.52
CA ILE A 94 -0.93 -1.01 5.59
C ILE A 94 0.23 -1.80 4.99
N THR A 95 1.42 -1.66 5.56
CA THR A 95 2.60 -2.39 5.09
C THR A 95 3.71 -2.41 6.14
N HIS A 96 4.53 -3.45 6.10
CA HIS A 96 5.77 -3.54 6.86
C HIS A 96 6.99 -3.01 6.05
N ASN A 97 6.79 -2.67 4.78
CA ASN A 97 7.89 -2.19 3.93
C ASN A 97 8.11 -0.68 4.13
N MET A 98 9.11 -0.34 4.91
CA MET A 98 9.45 1.05 5.22
C MET A 98 9.88 1.87 4.00
N GLY A 99 10.39 1.22 2.96
CA GLY A 99 10.70 1.87 1.67
C GLY A 99 9.45 2.39 0.99
N VAL A 100 8.38 1.60 1.00
CA VAL A 100 7.06 1.96 0.48
C VAL A 100 6.48 3.12 1.29
N VAL A 101 6.48 3.03 2.64
CA VAL A 101 6.02 4.11 3.51
C VAL A 101 6.77 5.41 3.23
N ARG A 102 8.12 5.34 3.13
CA ARG A 102 8.97 6.51 2.86
C ARG A 102 8.65 7.17 1.52
N ARG A 103 8.25 6.39 0.52
CA ARG A 103 7.94 6.90 -0.83
C ARG A 103 6.55 7.51 -0.90
N PHE A 104 5.52 6.82 -0.42
CA PHE A 104 4.11 7.13 -0.71
C PHE A 104 3.36 7.80 0.44
N ALA A 105 3.72 7.55 1.71
CA ALA A 105 2.96 8.09 2.82
C ALA A 105 3.18 9.58 3.04
N GLU A 106 2.13 10.29 3.44
CA GLU A 106 2.18 11.66 3.96
C GLU A 106 2.16 11.65 5.49
N LYS A 107 1.26 10.86 6.06
CA LYS A 107 1.09 10.63 7.50
C LYS A 107 1.34 9.17 7.82
N VAL A 108 1.96 8.89 8.95
CA VAL A 108 2.35 7.55 9.39
C VAL A 108 1.77 7.27 10.76
N TYR A 109 1.22 6.07 10.92
CA TYR A 109 0.83 5.47 12.19
C TYR A 109 1.67 4.21 12.39
N VAL A 110 2.44 4.16 13.45
CA VAL A 110 3.23 2.97 13.80
C VAL A 110 2.42 2.12 14.76
N ILE A 111 2.21 0.86 14.39
CA ILE A 111 1.43 -0.09 15.17
C ILE A 111 2.34 -1.15 15.77
N TYR A 112 2.19 -1.42 17.05
CA TYR A 112 2.83 -2.53 17.74
C TYR A 112 1.80 -3.31 18.56
N ARG A 113 1.68 -4.62 18.31
CA ARG A 113 0.71 -5.52 18.98
C ARG A 113 -0.72 -4.97 19.02
N GLY A 114 -1.18 -4.40 17.90
CA GLY A 114 -2.55 -3.86 17.77
C GLY A 114 -2.75 -2.47 18.38
N VAL A 115 -1.72 -1.84 18.95
CA VAL A 115 -1.78 -0.50 19.52
C VAL A 115 -1.00 0.48 18.65
N ILE A 116 -1.56 1.67 18.40
CA ILE A 116 -0.82 2.76 17.76
C ILE A 116 0.14 3.36 18.79
N VAL A 117 1.44 3.17 18.58
CA VAL A 117 2.49 3.63 19.49
C VAL A 117 3.07 4.98 19.10
N GLU A 118 3.01 5.33 17.81
CA GLU A 118 3.46 6.65 17.32
C GLU A 118 2.63 7.10 16.14
N GLU A 119 2.40 8.42 16.01
CA GLU A 119 1.82 9.05 14.82
C GLU A 119 2.51 10.38 14.51
N GLY A 120 2.64 10.68 13.24
CA GLY A 120 3.22 11.93 12.75
C GLY A 120 3.26 12.00 11.23
N THR A 121 3.80 13.10 10.71
CA THR A 121 4.15 13.16 9.29
C THR A 121 5.28 12.19 8.97
N LYS A 122 5.37 11.74 7.73
CA LYS A 122 6.48 10.92 7.27
C LYS A 122 7.85 11.47 7.69
N SER A 123 8.06 12.77 7.51
CA SER A 123 9.33 13.41 7.85
C SER A 123 9.65 13.33 9.35
N GLN A 124 8.66 13.52 10.21
CA GLN A 124 8.83 13.45 11.66
C GLN A 124 9.19 12.03 12.10
N VAL A 125 8.39 11.06 11.71
CA VAL A 125 8.59 9.64 12.12
C VAL A 125 9.92 9.08 11.63
N PHE A 126 10.34 9.42 10.39
CA PHE A 126 11.59 8.88 9.84
C PHE A 126 12.86 9.61 10.27
N LYS A 127 12.78 10.91 10.61
CA LYS A 127 13.95 11.69 10.99
C LYS A 127 14.15 11.79 12.50
N ASN A 128 13.05 11.89 13.24
CA ASN A 128 13.05 12.11 14.68
C ASN A 128 11.99 11.19 15.33
N PRO A 129 12.17 9.86 15.31
CA PRO A 129 11.24 8.94 15.96
C PRO A 129 11.15 9.27 17.45
N GLY A 130 9.93 9.38 17.95
CA GLY A 130 9.69 9.71 19.37
C GLY A 130 9.44 8.49 20.23
N HIS A 131 9.06 7.35 19.63
CA HIS A 131 8.78 6.13 20.37
C HIS A 131 9.92 5.11 20.21
N PRO A 132 10.40 4.46 21.29
CA PRO A 132 11.52 3.52 21.23
C PRO A 132 11.32 2.36 20.26
N TYR A 133 10.09 1.87 20.09
CA TYR A 133 9.77 0.84 19.08
C TYR A 133 10.03 1.35 17.66
N THR A 134 9.60 2.58 17.35
CA THR A 134 9.82 3.18 16.02
C THR A 134 11.30 3.32 15.73
N GLU A 135 12.07 3.74 16.71
CA GLU A 135 13.53 3.83 16.59
C GLU A 135 14.15 2.46 16.30
N ALA A 136 13.80 1.43 17.07
CA ALA A 136 14.26 0.06 16.86
C ALA A 136 13.86 -0.47 15.47
N LEU A 137 12.61 -0.20 15.04
CA LEU A 137 12.10 -0.58 13.72
C LEU A 137 12.91 0.07 12.60
N LEU A 138 13.20 1.37 12.69
CA LEU A 138 13.99 2.09 11.68
C LEU A 138 15.46 1.66 11.66
N GLN A 139 16.03 1.29 12.80
CA GLN A 139 17.39 0.75 12.90
C GLN A 139 17.52 -0.65 12.31
N SER A 140 16.44 -1.43 12.29
CA SER A 140 16.43 -2.78 11.71
C SER A 140 16.42 -2.79 10.17
N ILE A 141 16.19 -1.64 9.52
CA ILE A 141 16.24 -1.54 8.05
C ILE A 141 17.69 -1.73 7.57
N PRO A 142 17.96 -2.70 6.68
CA PRO A 142 19.30 -2.90 6.13
C PRO A 142 19.80 -1.61 5.44
N LYS A 143 20.93 -1.10 5.88
CA LYS A 143 21.58 0.03 5.20
C LYS A 143 22.56 -0.52 4.18
N LEU A 144 22.59 0.07 2.99
CA LEU A 144 23.53 -0.29 1.93
C LEU A 144 25.03 -0.21 2.34
N ASN A 145 25.33 0.39 3.49
CA ASN A 145 26.69 0.61 4.01
C ASN A 145 27.20 -0.55 4.88
N GLY A 146 26.54 -1.71 4.92
CA GLY A 146 27.06 -2.91 5.61
C GLY A 146 27.06 -2.84 7.14
N THR A 147 26.34 -1.89 7.77
CA THR A 147 26.17 -1.88 9.23
C THR A 147 25.25 -3.02 9.64
N SER A 148 25.71 -3.79 10.65
CA SER A 148 25.06 -4.99 11.17
C SER A 148 23.59 -4.78 11.52
N ILE A 149 22.76 -5.76 11.13
CA ILE A 149 21.38 -5.89 11.61
C ILE A 149 21.43 -6.06 13.13
N PRO A 150 20.67 -5.30 13.92
CA PRO A 150 20.57 -5.52 15.36
C PRO A 150 20.12 -6.96 15.63
N ILE A 151 20.86 -7.68 16.46
CA ILE A 151 20.48 -9.03 16.88
C ILE A 151 19.16 -8.90 17.64
N HIS A 152 18.19 -9.75 17.31
CA HIS A 152 16.93 -9.84 18.02
C HIS A 152 17.21 -10.02 19.52
N ASN A 153 16.76 -9.06 20.33
CA ASN A 153 16.95 -9.10 21.77
C ASN A 153 15.67 -9.69 22.39
N ASP A 154 15.76 -10.93 22.87
CA ASP A 154 14.64 -11.62 23.53
C ASP A 154 14.14 -10.90 24.79
N ASN A 155 14.94 -9.95 25.32
CA ASN A 155 14.61 -9.09 26.47
C ASN A 155 14.07 -7.72 26.03
N ALA A 156 13.61 -7.55 24.79
CA ALA A 156 13.03 -6.29 24.37
C ALA A 156 11.82 -5.91 25.25
N PRO A 157 11.69 -4.63 25.66
CA PRO A 157 10.57 -4.20 26.49
C PRO A 157 9.24 -4.39 25.79
N ASN A 158 8.15 -4.51 26.54
CA ASN A 158 6.83 -4.48 25.98
C ASN A 158 6.48 -3.05 25.53
N TYR A 159 6.80 -2.74 24.30
CA TYR A 159 6.60 -1.40 23.74
C TYR A 159 5.13 -0.92 23.78
N ALA A 160 4.14 -1.83 23.90
CA ALA A 160 2.73 -1.47 24.01
C ALA A 160 2.39 -0.78 25.36
N GLU A 161 3.23 -0.94 26.39
CA GLU A 161 3.06 -0.31 27.71
C GLU A 161 3.66 1.11 27.76
N ILE A 162 4.48 1.47 26.78
CA ILE A 162 5.03 2.82 26.66
C ILE A 162 3.95 3.75 26.09
N PRO A 163 3.74 4.95 26.67
CA PRO A 163 2.74 5.88 26.17
C PRO A 163 2.93 6.22 24.69
N LYS A 164 1.80 6.30 23.96
CA LYS A 164 1.79 6.75 22.57
C LYS A 164 2.51 8.08 22.41
N PHE A 165 3.38 8.20 21.42
CA PHE A 165 4.01 9.44 21.03
C PHE A 165 3.29 10.08 19.84
N THR A 166 2.93 11.35 19.99
CA THR A 166 2.34 12.15 18.90
C THR A 166 3.23 13.35 18.64
N HIS A 167 3.70 13.45 17.39
CA HIS A 167 4.51 14.60 17.00
C HIS A 167 3.70 15.90 17.05
N PRO A 168 4.30 17.02 17.49
CA PRO A 168 3.64 18.32 17.43
C PRO A 168 3.33 18.70 15.98
N LYS A 169 2.22 19.45 15.81
CA LYS A 169 1.77 19.97 14.51
C LYS A 169 2.74 21.00 13.94
#